data_8d25bb542fac7e3a80d828f4325360ec
#
_entry.id   8d25bb542fac7e3a80d828f4325360ec
#
_cell.length_a   1.000
_cell.length_b   1.000
_cell.length_c   1.000
_cell.angle_alpha   90.00
_cell.angle_beta   90.00
_cell.angle_gamma   90.00
#
_symmetry.space_group_name_H-M   'P 1'
#
loop_
_entity.id
_entity.type
_entity.pdbx_description
1 polymer ?
#
loop_
_entity_poly.entity_id
_entity_poly.type
_entity_poly.pdbx_seq_one_letter_code
_entity_poly.pdbx_strand_id
1 'polypeptide(L)'
;MKKLVLTTLIAAGLGVAQTTFADQTNSGIITITGKVLDTTCKINGQDSGDLTVKLPPVSTKALAHTGATTGDTAFTLELTECSSATNQLATKAAAFFLNESDKVTADGKLLNKPSPDSAAQNVVVQLLHGDGTVIDVTKDYEGQTPDDKKALMDSGNKKATLRYKARYYATAAAGAGAVKSTVNYTIAYE
;
A
#
# COMPACT_ATOMS: atom_id res chain seq x y z
N MET A 1 31.35 -88.50 -41.35
CA MET A 1 30.45 -88.10 -42.46
C MET A 1 29.32 -87.27 -41.90
N LYS A 2 29.26 -86.09 -42.22
CA LYS A 2 28.23 -85.01 -42.12
C LYS A 2 28.79 -83.77 -41.46
N LYS A 3 29.07 -82.81 -42.35
CA LYS A 3 29.59 -81.47 -42.03
C LYS A 3 28.46 -80.65 -41.47
N LEU A 4 28.65 -80.06 -40.28
CA LEU A 4 27.77 -79.02 -39.77
C LEU A 4 28.37 -77.67 -40.15
N VAL A 5 27.59 -76.92 -40.90
CA VAL A 5 27.89 -75.52 -41.25
C VAL A 5 27.33 -74.65 -40.13
N LEU A 6 28.23 -73.89 -39.50
CA LEU A 6 27.85 -72.95 -38.47
C LEU A 6 27.62 -71.56 -39.08
N THR A 7 26.36 -71.12 -39.16
CA THR A 7 25.99 -69.79 -39.64
C THR A 7 25.91 -68.85 -38.44
N THR A 8 26.87 -67.91 -38.32
CA THR A 8 26.83 -66.82 -37.37
C THR A 8 25.87 -65.71 -37.83
N LEU A 9 24.80 -65.51 -37.14
CA LEU A 9 23.92 -64.32 -37.27
C LEU A 9 24.51 -63.20 -36.45
N ILE A 10 24.92 -62.12 -37.11
CA ILE A 10 25.29 -60.84 -36.47
C ILE A 10 23.98 -60.02 -36.37
N ALA A 11 23.41 -59.94 -35.16
CA ALA A 11 22.31 -59.02 -34.89
C ALA A 11 22.90 -57.64 -34.64
N ALA A 12 22.76 -56.71 -35.61
CA ALA A 12 23.03 -55.29 -35.41
C ALA A 12 21.96 -54.70 -34.53
N GLY A 13 22.27 -54.50 -33.27
CA GLY A 13 21.41 -53.78 -32.33
C GLY A 13 21.40 -52.28 -32.65
N LEU A 14 20.34 -51.80 -33.26
CA LEU A 14 20.02 -50.40 -33.34
C LEU A 14 19.65 -49.91 -31.90
N GLY A 15 20.66 -49.31 -31.25
CA GLY A 15 20.42 -48.57 -29.99
C GLY A 15 19.54 -47.35 -30.23
N VAL A 16 18.26 -47.47 -29.94
CA VAL A 16 17.37 -46.28 -29.80
C VAL A 16 17.84 -45.56 -28.57
N ALA A 17 18.58 -44.46 -28.74
CA ALA A 17 18.82 -43.53 -27.67
C ALA A 17 17.47 -42.93 -27.22
N GLN A 18 16.92 -43.48 -26.16
CA GLN A 18 15.79 -42.85 -25.48
C GLN A 18 16.31 -41.59 -24.80
N THR A 19 16.06 -40.45 -25.43
CA THR A 19 16.20 -39.14 -24.77
C THR A 19 15.12 -39.09 -23.66
N THR A 20 15.50 -39.44 -22.46
CA THR A 20 14.70 -39.10 -21.28
C THR A 20 14.69 -37.58 -21.19
N PHE A 21 13.60 -36.95 -21.63
CA PHE A 21 13.32 -35.58 -21.23
C PHE A 21 13.22 -35.62 -19.70
N ALA A 22 14.22 -35.06 -19.03
CA ALA A 22 14.10 -34.77 -17.61
C ALA A 22 12.91 -33.83 -17.50
N ASP A 23 11.82 -34.30 -16.93
CA ASP A 23 10.61 -33.56 -16.63
C ASP A 23 11.03 -32.48 -15.60
N GLN A 24 11.45 -31.34 -16.11
CA GLN A 24 11.72 -30.15 -15.30
C GLN A 24 10.36 -29.59 -14.91
N THR A 25 9.72 -30.22 -13.94
CA THR A 25 8.48 -29.72 -13.36
C THR A 25 8.77 -28.50 -12.49
N ASN A 26 9.11 -27.39 -13.14
CA ASN A 26 9.09 -26.06 -12.51
C ASN A 26 7.64 -25.55 -12.48
N SER A 27 6.70 -26.41 -12.09
CA SER A 27 5.29 -26.09 -11.96
C SER A 27 4.93 -26.03 -10.48
N GLY A 28 4.08 -25.06 -10.13
CA GLY A 28 3.58 -24.88 -8.78
C GLY A 28 2.13 -24.44 -8.79
N ILE A 29 1.49 -24.51 -7.65
CA ILE A 29 0.11 -24.06 -7.45
C ILE A 29 0.18 -22.66 -6.83
N ILE A 30 -0.48 -21.68 -7.44
CA ILE A 30 -0.73 -20.38 -6.86
C ILE A 30 -2.13 -20.43 -6.26
N THR A 31 -2.22 -20.32 -4.95
CA THR A 31 -3.51 -20.25 -4.25
C THR A 31 -3.81 -18.78 -3.98
N ILE A 32 -4.93 -18.30 -4.49
CA ILE A 32 -5.42 -16.92 -4.27
C ILE A 32 -6.63 -17.02 -3.35
N THR A 33 -6.55 -16.35 -2.21
CA THR A 33 -7.64 -16.26 -1.24
C THR A 33 -8.04 -14.80 -1.07
N GLY A 34 -9.31 -14.56 -0.79
CA GLY A 34 -9.85 -13.23 -0.56
C GLY A 34 -11.17 -13.32 0.20
N LYS A 35 -11.60 -12.18 0.75
CA LYS A 35 -12.89 -12.04 1.42
C LYS A 35 -13.58 -10.80 0.90
N VAL A 36 -14.86 -10.89 0.62
CA VAL A 36 -15.71 -9.76 0.28
C VAL A 36 -16.57 -9.45 1.49
N LEU A 37 -16.52 -8.21 1.96
CA LEU A 37 -17.32 -7.71 3.07
C LEU A 37 -18.33 -6.70 2.54
N ASP A 38 -19.48 -6.65 3.16
CA ASP A 38 -20.54 -5.70 2.88
C ASP A 38 -20.59 -4.55 3.93
N THR A 39 -19.54 -4.44 4.75
CA THR A 39 -19.42 -3.39 5.76
C THR A 39 -19.32 -2.02 5.10
N THR A 40 -20.19 -1.12 5.46
CA THR A 40 -20.18 0.28 5.05
C THR A 40 -20.27 1.18 6.29
N CYS A 41 -19.55 2.29 6.29
CA CYS A 41 -19.57 3.28 7.38
C CYS A 41 -19.65 4.69 6.80
N LYS A 42 -20.22 5.62 7.56
CA LYS A 42 -19.98 7.04 7.32
C LYS A 42 -18.60 7.45 7.84
N ILE A 43 -17.97 8.38 7.18
CA ILE A 43 -16.65 8.91 7.56
C ILE A 43 -16.86 10.32 8.10
N ASN A 44 -16.44 10.56 9.35
CA ASN A 44 -16.66 11.84 10.05
C ASN A 44 -18.14 12.31 9.99
N GLY A 45 -19.08 11.35 10.06
CA GLY A 45 -20.51 11.62 9.97
C GLY A 45 -21.02 12.02 8.57
N GLN A 46 -20.20 11.88 7.52
CA GLN A 46 -20.50 12.24 6.14
C GLN A 46 -20.37 11.03 5.20
N ASP A 47 -21.06 11.07 4.10
CA ASP A 47 -20.96 10.02 3.07
C ASP A 47 -19.75 10.22 2.13
N SER A 48 -19.25 11.47 1.97
CA SER A 48 -18.13 11.78 1.06
C SER A 48 -16.75 11.40 1.59
N GLY A 49 -16.56 11.38 2.90
CA GLY A 49 -15.25 11.12 3.51
C GLY A 49 -14.18 12.21 3.27
N ASP A 50 -14.53 13.34 2.71
CA ASP A 50 -13.61 14.44 2.48
C ASP A 50 -13.13 15.07 3.78
N LEU A 51 -11.82 15.32 3.89
CA LEU A 51 -11.22 15.93 5.06
C LEU A 51 -10.19 16.98 4.68
N THR A 52 -10.23 18.13 5.33
CA THR A 52 -9.18 19.14 5.22
C THR A 52 -8.34 19.19 6.48
N VAL A 53 -7.05 18.90 6.35
CA VAL A 53 -6.06 19.00 7.43
C VAL A 53 -5.26 20.30 7.25
N LYS A 54 -5.27 21.16 8.26
CA LYS A 54 -4.52 22.43 8.25
C LYS A 54 -3.22 22.26 9.01
N LEU A 55 -2.10 22.28 8.31
CA LEU A 55 -0.77 22.29 8.93
C LEU A 55 -0.45 23.70 9.47
N PRO A 56 0.26 23.83 10.59
CA PRO A 56 0.65 25.12 11.13
C PRO A 56 1.67 25.80 10.21
N PRO A 57 1.72 27.15 10.13
CA PRO A 57 2.79 27.85 9.45
C PRO A 57 4.13 27.62 10.16
N VAL A 58 5.18 27.39 9.38
CA VAL A 58 6.51 27.06 9.89
C VAL A 58 7.57 27.93 9.22
N SER A 59 8.71 28.12 9.89
CA SER A 59 9.85 28.85 9.31
C SER A 59 10.62 27.96 8.32
N THR A 60 11.13 28.53 7.24
CA THR A 60 12.06 27.87 6.32
C THR A 60 13.32 27.34 7.03
N LYS A 61 13.73 27.98 8.13
CA LYS A 61 14.85 27.51 8.97
C LYS A 61 14.60 26.12 9.59
N ALA A 62 13.35 25.77 9.88
CA ALA A 62 13.00 24.44 10.37
C ALA A 62 13.08 23.36 9.28
N LEU A 63 13.17 23.77 8.01
CA LEU A 63 13.26 22.91 6.83
C LEU A 63 14.52 23.25 6.02
N ALA A 64 15.65 23.51 6.69
CA ALA A 64 16.86 24.05 6.08
C ALA A 64 17.67 23.02 5.26
N HIS A 65 17.40 21.73 5.40
CA HIS A 65 18.16 20.67 4.72
C HIS A 65 17.25 19.48 4.36
N THR A 66 17.71 18.68 3.43
CA THR A 66 17.01 17.44 3.03
C THR A 66 16.72 16.54 4.24
N GLY A 67 15.53 16.03 4.33
CA GLY A 67 15.08 15.16 5.42
C GLY A 67 14.59 15.92 6.66
N ALA A 68 14.72 17.24 6.72
CA ALA A 68 14.15 18.02 7.82
C ALA A 68 12.63 17.93 7.81
N THR A 69 12.02 17.72 8.98
CA THR A 69 10.56 17.61 9.16
C THR A 69 10.08 18.52 10.27
N THR A 70 8.86 19.01 10.14
CA THR A 70 8.22 19.84 11.15
C THR A 70 6.72 19.95 10.91
N GLY A 71 5.99 20.50 11.87
CA GLY A 71 4.56 20.79 11.72
C GLY A 71 3.67 19.55 11.81
N ASP A 72 4.06 18.56 12.61
CA ASP A 72 3.27 17.34 12.83
C ASP A 72 1.85 17.69 13.30
N THR A 73 0.87 17.34 12.50
CA THR A 73 -0.54 17.64 12.73
C THR A 73 -1.34 16.35 12.71
N ALA A 74 -1.95 16.01 13.84
CA ALA A 74 -2.81 14.85 13.94
C ALA A 74 -4.16 15.08 13.28
N PHE A 75 -4.69 14.03 12.66
CA PHE A 75 -6.06 13.98 12.15
C PHE A 75 -6.65 12.58 12.33
N THR A 76 -7.96 12.50 12.33
CA THR A 76 -8.69 11.24 12.50
C THR A 76 -9.69 11.06 11.36
N LEU A 77 -9.91 9.81 10.99
CA LEU A 77 -11.06 9.39 10.20
C LEU A 77 -11.95 8.57 11.15
N GLU A 78 -13.08 9.14 11.52
CA GLU A 78 -14.03 8.47 12.41
C GLU A 78 -15.04 7.71 11.56
N LEU A 79 -14.98 6.39 11.60
CA LEU A 79 -15.97 5.51 11.00
C LEU A 79 -17.14 5.39 11.96
N THR A 80 -18.33 5.75 11.51
CA THR A 80 -19.56 5.74 12.30
C THR A 80 -20.71 5.12 11.52
N GLU A 81 -21.78 4.77 12.21
CA GLU A 81 -22.98 4.17 11.61
C GLU A 81 -22.63 2.96 10.72
N CYS A 82 -21.62 2.18 11.12
CA CYS A 82 -21.21 1.04 10.35
C CYS A 82 -22.32 -0.01 10.27
N SER A 83 -22.60 -0.49 9.09
CA SER A 83 -23.64 -1.48 8.82
C SER A 83 -23.11 -2.60 7.93
N SER A 84 -23.77 -3.75 8.00
CA SER A 84 -23.54 -4.90 7.14
C SER A 84 -24.90 -5.60 6.94
N ALA A 85 -25.22 -5.94 5.71
CA ALA A 85 -26.46 -6.65 5.38
C ALA A 85 -26.51 -8.05 6.01
N THR A 86 -25.36 -8.65 6.26
CA THR A 86 -25.22 -9.96 6.91
C THR A 86 -25.14 -9.89 8.44
N ASN A 87 -25.21 -8.69 9.01
CA ASN A 87 -24.97 -8.42 10.44
C ASN A 87 -23.57 -8.83 10.95
N GLN A 88 -22.63 -9.07 10.02
CA GLN A 88 -21.23 -9.35 10.33
C GLN A 88 -20.37 -8.14 9.94
N LEU A 89 -20.11 -7.28 10.90
CA LEU A 89 -19.20 -6.16 10.71
C LEU A 89 -17.75 -6.67 10.58
N ALA A 90 -16.94 -5.90 9.86
CA ALA A 90 -15.50 -6.08 9.89
C ALA A 90 -14.97 -5.96 11.32
N THR A 91 -13.86 -6.62 11.60
CA THR A 91 -13.19 -6.57 12.90
C THR A 91 -12.15 -5.49 12.99
N LYS A 92 -11.57 -5.11 11.87
CA LYS A 92 -10.56 -4.07 11.73
C LYS A 92 -10.84 -3.19 10.53
N ALA A 93 -10.33 -1.97 10.57
CA ALA A 93 -10.34 -1.05 9.45
C ALA A 93 -9.06 -0.21 9.38
N ALA A 94 -8.66 0.17 8.18
CA ALA A 94 -7.57 1.10 7.93
C ALA A 94 -7.83 1.93 6.67
N ALA A 95 -7.23 3.12 6.57
CA ALA A 95 -7.21 3.84 5.31
C ALA A 95 -6.03 3.38 4.47
N PHE A 96 -6.29 3.05 3.23
CA PHE A 96 -5.30 2.79 2.20
C PHE A 96 -5.20 4.01 1.29
N PHE A 97 -4.05 4.67 1.27
CA PHE A 97 -3.80 5.86 0.46
C PHE A 97 -3.39 5.46 -0.95
N LEU A 98 -4.02 6.05 -1.95
CA LEU A 98 -3.82 5.66 -3.35
C LEU A 98 -2.56 6.31 -3.92
N ASN A 99 -1.69 5.49 -4.51
CA ASN A 99 -0.49 5.94 -5.20
C ASN A 99 -0.83 6.47 -6.59
N GLU A 100 -1.11 7.76 -6.68
CA GLU A 100 -1.37 8.45 -7.94
C GLU A 100 -0.14 9.30 -8.34
N SER A 101 0.44 9.03 -9.50
CA SER A 101 1.70 9.63 -9.94
C SER A 101 1.69 11.14 -10.05
N ASP A 102 0.51 11.75 -10.17
CA ASP A 102 0.33 13.20 -10.17
C ASP A 102 0.21 13.80 -8.76
N LYS A 103 0.07 12.99 -7.71
CA LYS A 103 -0.10 13.40 -6.30
C LYS A 103 1.00 12.90 -5.37
N VAL A 104 1.68 11.82 -5.75
CA VAL A 104 2.65 11.13 -4.90
C VAL A 104 4.03 11.15 -5.54
N THR A 105 5.05 11.37 -4.72
CA THR A 105 6.47 11.29 -5.12
C THR A 105 6.92 9.83 -5.24
N ALA A 106 8.01 9.58 -5.95
CA ALA A 106 8.58 8.23 -6.08
C ALA A 106 9.00 7.59 -4.74
N ASP A 107 9.16 8.39 -3.68
CA ASP A 107 9.50 7.95 -2.32
C ASP A 107 8.32 8.07 -1.34
N GLY A 108 7.08 8.04 -1.87
CA GLY A 108 5.85 7.86 -1.11
C GLY A 108 5.35 9.06 -0.31
N LYS A 109 5.78 10.27 -0.66
CA LYS A 109 5.29 11.52 -0.05
C LYS A 109 4.31 12.23 -0.97
N LEU A 110 3.54 13.16 -0.46
CA LEU A 110 2.57 13.91 -1.24
C LEU A 110 3.20 15.15 -1.87
N LEU A 111 3.03 15.29 -3.18
CA LEU A 111 3.50 16.44 -3.93
C LEU A 111 2.85 17.74 -3.45
N ASN A 112 3.64 18.81 -3.36
CA ASN A 112 3.12 20.15 -3.12
C ASN A 112 2.63 20.78 -4.42
N LYS A 113 1.32 20.94 -4.56
CA LYS A 113 0.65 21.51 -5.74
C LYS A 113 -0.33 22.62 -5.34
N PRO A 114 0.11 23.73 -4.79
CA PRO A 114 -0.78 24.88 -4.58
C PRO A 114 -1.14 25.53 -5.93
N SER A 115 -2.16 26.40 -5.95
CA SER A 115 -2.50 27.20 -7.14
C SER A 115 -1.36 28.16 -7.52
N PRO A 116 -1.18 28.52 -8.80
CA PRO A 116 0.06 28.35 -9.57
C PRO A 116 1.29 29.16 -9.20
N ASP A 117 1.29 30.23 -8.41
CA ASP A 117 2.47 31.14 -8.35
C ASP A 117 3.12 31.30 -6.98
N SER A 118 2.77 30.51 -5.97
CA SER A 118 3.23 30.70 -4.60
C SER A 118 3.66 29.43 -3.89
N ALA A 119 4.02 28.37 -4.61
CA ALA A 119 4.43 27.12 -4.01
C ALA A 119 5.73 27.23 -3.20
N ALA A 120 5.72 26.73 -1.97
CA ALA A 120 6.93 26.50 -1.22
C ALA A 120 7.85 25.56 -2.01
N GLN A 121 9.09 25.99 -2.26
CA GLN A 121 10.07 25.19 -2.99
C GLN A 121 10.66 24.11 -2.08
N ASN A 122 10.94 22.94 -2.65
CA ASN A 122 11.58 21.82 -1.95
C ASN A 122 10.82 21.33 -0.71
N VAL A 123 9.49 21.43 -0.71
CA VAL A 123 8.63 20.96 0.37
C VAL A 123 7.60 19.99 -0.18
N VAL A 124 7.45 18.86 0.48
CA VAL A 124 6.40 17.86 0.25
C VAL A 124 5.70 17.56 1.58
N VAL A 125 4.58 16.86 1.56
CA VAL A 125 3.89 16.42 2.78
C VAL A 125 4.12 14.95 3.00
N GLN A 126 4.48 14.57 4.22
CA GLN A 126 4.65 13.19 4.65
C GLN A 126 3.49 12.77 5.54
N LEU A 127 2.92 11.60 5.23
CA LEU A 127 1.89 10.96 6.05
C LEU A 127 2.51 10.01 7.06
N LEU A 128 1.88 9.89 8.23
CA LEU A 128 2.29 9.02 9.32
C LEU A 128 1.06 8.38 9.97
N HIS A 129 1.25 7.21 10.54
CA HIS A 129 0.31 6.65 11.51
C HIS A 129 0.23 7.50 12.78
N GLY A 130 -0.79 7.28 13.58
CA GLY A 130 -1.00 8.03 14.82
C GLY A 130 0.16 7.97 15.82
N ASP A 131 0.95 6.91 15.80
CA ASP A 131 2.16 6.72 16.62
C ASP A 131 3.40 7.43 16.06
N GLY A 132 3.33 7.94 14.83
CA GLY A 132 4.46 8.61 14.15
C GLY A 132 5.25 7.73 13.19
N THR A 133 4.88 6.47 12.98
CA THR A 133 5.47 5.61 11.95
C THR A 133 5.14 6.17 10.57
N VAL A 134 6.15 6.30 9.71
CA VAL A 134 5.98 6.85 8.35
C VAL A 134 5.15 5.92 7.47
N ILE A 135 4.22 6.50 6.72
CA ILE A 135 3.48 5.83 5.67
C ILE A 135 4.16 6.15 4.33
N ASP A 136 4.63 5.11 3.64
CA ASP A 136 5.09 5.20 2.26
C ASP A 136 3.91 4.86 1.33
N VAL A 137 3.35 5.89 0.69
CA VAL A 137 2.16 5.75 -0.16
C VAL A 137 2.43 4.91 -1.42
N THR A 138 3.70 4.64 -1.78
CA THR A 138 4.02 3.75 -2.91
C THR A 138 3.87 2.27 -2.59
N LYS A 139 3.77 1.92 -1.31
CA LYS A 139 3.61 0.53 -0.87
C LYS A 139 2.19 0.02 -1.14
N ASP A 140 2.09 -1.28 -1.23
CA ASP A 140 0.81 -1.99 -1.25
C ASP A 140 0.05 -1.85 0.09
N TYR A 141 -1.13 -2.44 0.15
CA TYR A 141 -1.98 -2.36 1.33
C TYR A 141 -1.26 -2.84 2.61
N GLU A 142 -0.62 -3.99 2.57
CA GLU A 142 0.07 -4.55 3.75
C GLU A 142 1.26 -3.67 4.17
N GLY A 143 1.98 -3.11 3.21
CA GLY A 143 3.09 -2.20 3.47
C GLY A 143 2.68 -0.86 4.06
N GLN A 144 1.47 -0.36 3.70
CA GLN A 144 0.92 0.86 4.28
C GLN A 144 0.20 0.62 5.60
N THR A 145 -0.42 -0.56 5.79
CA THR A 145 -1.31 -0.85 6.92
C THR A 145 -0.94 -2.15 7.63
N PRO A 146 0.25 -2.22 8.26
CA PRO A 146 0.61 -3.36 9.10
C PRO A 146 -0.47 -3.65 10.14
N ASP A 147 -0.58 -4.88 10.59
CA ASP A 147 -1.70 -5.32 11.44
C ASP A 147 -1.84 -4.51 12.75
N ASP A 148 -0.72 -4.09 13.33
CA ASP A 148 -0.66 -3.26 14.54
C ASP A 148 -1.06 -1.79 14.30
N LYS A 149 -1.25 -1.37 13.04
CA LYS A 149 -1.69 -0.03 12.64
C LYS A 149 -3.17 0.03 12.26
N LYS A 150 -3.82 -1.11 12.13
CA LYS A 150 -5.27 -1.18 11.85
C LYS A 150 -6.08 -0.86 13.09
N ALA A 151 -7.14 -0.08 12.94
CA ALA A 151 -8.06 0.22 14.04
C ALA A 151 -9.04 -0.93 14.26
N LEU A 152 -9.26 -1.29 15.51
CA LEU A 152 -10.30 -2.25 15.87
C LEU A 152 -11.68 -1.62 15.68
N MET A 153 -12.60 -2.40 15.13
CA MET A 153 -14.01 -2.04 15.03
C MET A 153 -14.71 -2.32 16.34
N ASP A 154 -15.34 -1.30 16.91
CA ASP A 154 -16.26 -1.47 18.04
C ASP A 154 -17.62 -1.95 17.49
N SER A 155 -17.85 -3.26 17.54
CA SER A 155 -19.08 -3.86 17.04
C SER A 155 -20.32 -3.45 17.84
N GLY A 156 -20.18 -3.10 19.12
CA GLY A 156 -21.28 -2.63 19.97
C GLY A 156 -21.75 -1.24 19.58
N ASN A 157 -20.82 -0.32 19.34
CA ASN A 157 -21.11 1.05 18.93
C ASN A 157 -21.04 1.27 17.42
N LYS A 158 -20.70 0.24 16.64
CA LYS A 158 -20.64 0.28 15.18
C LYS A 158 -19.76 1.41 14.65
N LYS A 159 -18.53 1.51 15.20
CA LYS A 159 -17.58 2.58 14.89
C LYS A 159 -16.12 2.14 15.00
N ALA A 160 -15.24 2.90 14.35
CA ALA A 160 -13.80 2.82 14.53
C ALA A 160 -13.16 4.21 14.38
N THR A 161 -12.02 4.42 15.00
CA THR A 161 -11.26 5.67 14.86
C THR A 161 -9.88 5.38 14.33
N LEU A 162 -9.63 5.82 13.09
CA LEU A 162 -8.32 5.73 12.45
C LEU A 162 -7.53 7.01 12.72
N ARG A 163 -6.31 6.87 13.22
CA ARG A 163 -5.48 8.00 13.64
C ARG A 163 -4.25 8.11 12.75
N TYR A 164 -4.05 9.32 12.22
CA TYR A 164 -2.96 9.65 11.33
C TYR A 164 -2.34 11.00 11.70
N LYS A 165 -1.18 11.28 11.11
CA LYS A 165 -0.54 12.60 11.14
C LYS A 165 -0.08 12.98 9.74
N ALA A 166 0.02 14.29 9.51
CA ALA A 166 0.69 14.85 8.35
C ALA A 166 1.73 15.88 8.81
N ARG A 167 2.83 15.99 8.09
CA ARG A 167 3.89 16.96 8.37
C ARG A 167 4.59 17.43 7.11
N TYR A 168 5.26 18.55 7.21
CA TYR A 168 6.19 19.01 6.17
C TYR A 168 7.44 18.13 6.16
N TYR A 169 7.95 17.91 4.96
CA TYR A 169 9.23 17.25 4.71
C TYR A 169 10.00 18.03 3.65
N ALA A 170 11.27 18.35 3.94
CA ALA A 170 12.15 19.08 3.04
C ALA A 170 12.93 18.14 2.12
N THR A 171 12.80 18.31 0.81
CA THR A 171 13.61 17.60 -0.19
C THR A 171 14.96 18.26 -0.46
N ALA A 172 15.07 19.53 -0.13
CA ALA A 172 16.28 20.35 -0.04
C ALA A 172 15.99 21.53 0.90
N ALA A 173 16.84 22.54 0.99
CA ALA A 173 16.53 23.76 1.73
C ALA A 173 15.22 24.37 1.21
N ALA A 174 14.26 24.55 2.11
CA ALA A 174 12.91 25.01 1.75
C ALA A 174 12.87 26.47 1.36
N GLY A 175 12.17 26.79 0.29
CA GLY A 175 11.73 28.14 -0.04
C GLY A 175 10.39 28.47 0.63
N ALA A 176 10.17 29.75 0.93
CA ALA A 176 8.90 30.24 1.45
C ALA A 176 7.80 30.10 0.38
N GLY A 177 6.56 29.80 0.80
CA GLY A 177 5.44 29.69 -0.09
C GLY A 177 4.29 28.90 0.50
N ALA A 178 3.26 28.69 -0.31
CA ALA A 178 2.10 27.90 0.06
C ALA A 178 2.37 26.40 -0.09
N VAL A 179 1.75 25.60 0.77
CA VAL A 179 1.73 24.15 0.66
C VAL A 179 0.29 23.68 0.57
N LYS A 180 0.00 22.93 -0.50
CA LYS A 180 -1.27 22.23 -0.70
C LYS A 180 -0.98 20.88 -1.34
N SER A 181 -1.31 19.81 -0.63
CA SER A 181 -1.21 18.44 -1.11
C SER A 181 -2.58 17.77 -1.03
N THR A 182 -2.84 16.84 -1.92
CA THR A 182 -4.04 16.00 -1.89
C THR A 182 -3.64 14.55 -2.06
N VAL A 183 -4.40 13.66 -1.48
CA VAL A 183 -4.28 12.22 -1.66
C VAL A 183 -5.68 11.61 -1.61
N ASN A 184 -5.95 10.68 -2.49
CA ASN A 184 -7.15 9.86 -2.41
C ASN A 184 -6.90 8.67 -1.49
N TYR A 185 -7.93 8.22 -0.80
CA TYR A 185 -7.85 7.04 0.04
C TYR A 185 -9.12 6.21 -0.08
N THR A 186 -9.04 4.97 0.31
CA THR A 186 -10.18 4.08 0.50
C THR A 186 -10.10 3.44 1.88
N ILE A 187 -11.25 3.10 2.47
CA ILE A 187 -11.28 2.33 3.71
C ILE A 187 -11.25 0.85 3.35
N ALA A 188 -10.25 0.16 3.86
CA ALA A 188 -10.17 -1.29 3.83
C ALA A 188 -10.70 -1.87 5.13
N TYR A 189 -11.47 -2.92 5.03
CA TYR A 189 -12.13 -3.63 6.13
C TYR A 189 -11.66 -5.08 6.20
N GLU A 190 -11.48 -5.62 7.42
CA GLU A 190 -11.10 -7.02 7.69
C GLU A 190 -12.00 -7.72 8.70
#